data_0f00172f2bbfcc7fcb37e59bf0be1c20
#
_entry.id   0f00172f2bbfcc7fcb37e59bf0be1c20
#
_cell.length_a   1.000
_cell.length_b   1.000
_cell.length_c   1.000
_cell.angle_alpha   90.00
_cell.angle_beta   90.00
_cell.angle_gamma   90.00
#
_symmetry.space_group_name_H-M   'P 1'
#
loop_
_entity.id
_entity.type
_entity.pdbx_description
1 polymer ?
#
loop_
_entity_poly.entity_id
_entity_poly.type
_entity_poly.pdbx_seq_one_letter_code
_entity_poly.pdbx_strand_id
1 'polypeptide(L)'
;MLNFIQQLGQSGISFFERLGRAHILFAQIVAGVPSMLTRFQLVIQQMYSVGVLSLLIILVSGLFVGMVLGLQGYNTLVDFGAEEALGVMVSLSLVRELGPVVAALLFAGRAGSALTAEIGLMKATEQLSAMEMMAIDPIGRVLTPRFLAGFISMPLLAALFSAVGVMGGAFVGSGLLGVDEGAYWSQMQASVDLYDDILNGVIKSIVFGVVVTWIALFEGYDAIPTSEGVSRATTRTVVHSSLAILGLDFILTAIMF
;
A
#
# COMPACT_ATOMS: atom_id res chain seq x y z
N MET A 1 -7.81 18.58 38.09
CA MET A 1 -6.64 17.70 37.95
C MET A 1 -7.03 16.22 37.91
N LEU A 2 -7.84 15.72 38.85
CA LEU A 2 -8.32 14.34 38.84
C LEU A 2 -9.06 13.93 37.55
N ASN A 3 -9.95 14.75 37.04
CA ASN A 3 -10.68 14.48 35.79
C ASN A 3 -9.78 14.38 34.56
N PHE A 4 -8.67 15.12 34.53
CA PHE A 4 -7.70 15.07 33.44
C PHE A 4 -6.91 13.75 33.47
N ILE A 5 -6.47 13.30 34.64
CA ILE A 5 -5.77 12.01 34.82
C ILE A 5 -6.70 10.86 34.48
N GLN A 6 -7.96 10.94 34.89
CA GLN A 6 -8.98 9.93 34.59
C GLN A 6 -9.27 9.85 33.08
N GLN A 7 -9.38 11.00 32.40
CA GLN A 7 -9.56 11.04 30.94
C GLN A 7 -8.34 10.46 30.18
N LEU A 8 -7.12 10.78 30.64
CA LEU A 8 -5.89 10.20 30.08
C LEU A 8 -5.85 8.67 30.28
N GLY A 9 -6.22 8.19 31.47
CA GLY A 9 -6.30 6.75 31.76
C GLY A 9 -7.34 6.04 30.88
N GLN A 10 -8.53 6.61 30.73
CA GLN A 10 -9.58 6.07 29.86
C GLN A 10 -9.16 6.06 28.39
N SER A 11 -8.51 7.13 27.89
CA SER A 11 -7.99 7.17 26.52
C SER A 11 -6.91 6.11 26.30
N GLY A 12 -6.04 5.88 27.27
CA GLY A 12 -5.04 4.80 27.21
C GLY A 12 -5.70 3.41 27.14
N ILE A 13 -6.66 3.13 28.02
CA ILE A 13 -7.36 1.85 28.04
C ILE A 13 -8.10 1.62 26.71
N SER A 14 -8.84 2.61 26.23
CA SER A 14 -9.58 2.51 24.96
C SER A 14 -8.67 2.29 23.75
N PHE A 15 -7.46 2.87 23.75
CA PHE A 15 -6.45 2.61 22.73
C PHE A 15 -5.99 1.14 22.74
N PHE A 16 -5.63 0.60 23.91
CA PHE A 16 -5.22 -0.80 24.02
C PHE A 16 -6.34 -1.79 23.70
N GLU A 17 -7.58 -1.49 24.10
CA GLU A 17 -8.75 -2.30 23.74
C GLU A 17 -8.96 -2.33 22.22
N ARG A 18 -8.83 -1.18 21.57
CA ARG A 18 -8.97 -1.07 20.11
C ARG A 18 -7.86 -1.83 19.40
N LEU A 19 -6.64 -1.71 19.88
CA LEU A 19 -5.49 -2.45 19.35
C LEU A 19 -5.68 -3.96 19.52
N GLY A 20 -6.19 -4.40 20.68
CA GLY A 20 -6.53 -5.81 20.93
C GLY A 20 -7.59 -6.34 19.95
N ARG A 21 -8.69 -5.59 19.74
CA ARG A 21 -9.71 -5.95 18.74
C ARG A 21 -9.14 -6.05 17.32
N ALA A 22 -8.24 -5.12 16.95
CA ALA A 22 -7.60 -5.14 15.66
C ALA A 22 -6.76 -6.40 15.43
N HIS A 23 -5.99 -6.83 16.43
CA HIS A 23 -5.18 -8.05 16.35
C HIS A 23 -6.03 -9.33 16.36
N ILE A 24 -7.11 -9.37 17.15
CA ILE A 24 -8.05 -10.51 17.15
C ILE A 24 -8.69 -10.65 15.77
N LEU A 25 -9.16 -9.54 15.16
CA LEU A 25 -9.71 -9.55 13.81
C LEU A 25 -8.67 -10.02 12.77
N PHE A 26 -7.43 -9.56 12.89
CA PHE A 26 -6.35 -10.01 12.02
C PHE A 26 -6.10 -11.52 12.12
N ALA A 27 -6.03 -12.04 13.33
CA ALA A 27 -5.88 -13.47 13.58
C ALA A 27 -7.03 -14.29 12.96
N GLN A 28 -8.26 -13.81 13.07
CA GLN A 28 -9.43 -14.45 12.46
C GLN A 28 -9.38 -14.41 10.92
N ILE A 29 -8.97 -13.30 10.35
CA ILE A 29 -8.77 -13.17 8.88
C ILE A 29 -7.72 -14.17 8.41
N VAL A 30 -6.57 -14.25 9.08
CA VAL A 30 -5.48 -15.17 8.73
C VAL A 30 -5.92 -16.63 8.90
N ALA A 31 -6.66 -16.96 9.95
CA ALA A 31 -7.24 -18.29 10.16
C ALA A 31 -8.23 -18.67 9.03
N GLY A 32 -8.86 -17.69 8.38
CA GLY A 32 -9.74 -17.90 7.24
C GLY A 32 -9.02 -18.17 5.90
N VAL A 33 -7.72 -17.83 5.80
CA VAL A 33 -6.94 -17.95 4.54
C VAL A 33 -6.96 -19.35 3.93
N PRO A 34 -6.76 -20.46 4.67
CA PRO A 34 -6.79 -21.81 4.07
C PRO A 34 -8.12 -22.13 3.36
N SER A 35 -9.25 -21.61 3.86
CA SER A 35 -10.57 -21.83 3.26
C SER A 35 -10.73 -21.13 1.90
N MET A 36 -9.89 -20.12 1.60
CA MET A 36 -9.93 -19.37 0.34
C MET A 36 -9.26 -20.13 -0.82
N LEU A 37 -8.42 -21.13 -0.53
CA LEU A 37 -7.83 -21.98 -1.58
C LEU A 37 -8.92 -22.71 -2.39
N THR A 38 -10.03 -23.05 -1.75
CA THR A 38 -11.19 -23.68 -2.43
C THR A 38 -12.15 -22.66 -3.06
N ARG A 39 -12.00 -21.36 -2.75
CA ARG A 39 -12.89 -20.27 -3.18
C ARG A 39 -12.13 -19.13 -3.84
N PHE A 40 -11.07 -19.44 -4.57
CA PHE A 40 -10.17 -18.45 -5.16
C PHE A 40 -10.87 -17.45 -6.09
N GLN A 41 -12.01 -17.83 -6.66
CA GLN A 41 -12.81 -16.95 -7.49
C GLN A 41 -13.27 -15.67 -6.75
N LEU A 42 -13.52 -15.75 -5.43
CA LEU A 42 -13.85 -14.58 -4.62
C LEU A 42 -12.67 -13.62 -4.51
N VAL A 43 -11.45 -14.17 -4.39
CA VAL A 43 -10.22 -13.36 -4.33
C VAL A 43 -10.00 -12.63 -5.65
N ILE A 44 -10.18 -13.32 -6.80
CA ILE A 44 -10.04 -12.70 -8.14
C ILE A 44 -11.02 -11.53 -8.31
N GLN A 45 -12.27 -11.69 -7.90
CA GLN A 45 -13.27 -10.62 -7.98
C GLN A 45 -12.84 -9.41 -7.14
N GLN A 46 -12.29 -9.63 -5.95
CA GLN A 46 -11.79 -8.57 -5.10
C GLN A 46 -10.50 -7.94 -5.65
N MET A 47 -9.62 -8.73 -6.28
CA MET A 47 -8.44 -8.20 -6.97
C MET A 47 -8.79 -7.23 -8.10
N TYR A 48 -9.91 -7.47 -8.80
CA TYR A 48 -10.40 -6.51 -9.78
C TYR A 48 -10.75 -5.16 -9.14
N SER A 49 -11.51 -5.17 -8.05
CA SER A 49 -11.94 -3.95 -7.35
C SER A 49 -10.76 -3.21 -6.70
N VAL A 50 -9.86 -3.92 -6.03
CA VAL A 50 -8.77 -3.36 -5.25
C VAL A 50 -7.53 -3.06 -6.12
N GLY A 51 -7.19 -3.99 -7.03
CA GLY A 51 -6.00 -3.91 -7.88
C GLY A 51 -6.27 -3.19 -9.20
N VAL A 52 -7.11 -3.78 -10.07
CA VAL A 52 -7.28 -3.27 -11.44
C VAL A 52 -7.80 -1.84 -11.48
N LEU A 53 -8.79 -1.52 -10.67
CA LEU A 53 -9.30 -0.15 -10.60
C LEU A 53 -8.31 0.86 -9.98
N SER A 54 -7.20 0.41 -9.37
CA SER A 54 -6.12 1.28 -8.90
C SER A 54 -5.02 1.49 -9.95
N LEU A 55 -5.01 0.70 -11.04
CA LEU A 55 -3.95 0.77 -12.06
C LEU A 55 -3.76 2.16 -12.65
N LEU A 56 -4.84 2.83 -13.02
CA LEU A 56 -4.73 4.13 -13.68
C LEU A 56 -3.96 5.15 -12.84
N ILE A 57 -4.33 5.29 -11.56
CA ILE A 57 -3.65 6.24 -10.67
C ILE A 57 -2.19 5.83 -10.42
N ILE A 58 -1.90 4.54 -10.31
CA ILE A 58 -0.56 4.00 -10.11
C ILE A 58 0.33 4.27 -11.31
N LEU A 59 -0.15 3.95 -12.52
CA LEU A 59 0.63 4.12 -13.75
C LEU A 59 0.91 5.60 -14.07
N VAL A 60 -0.12 6.44 -13.97
CA VAL A 60 0.02 7.89 -14.22
C VAL A 60 0.95 8.54 -13.19
N SER A 61 0.76 8.22 -11.91
CA SER A 61 1.63 8.76 -10.85
C SER A 61 3.06 8.24 -10.97
N GLY A 62 3.25 6.95 -11.28
CA GLY A 62 4.57 6.36 -11.51
C GLY A 62 5.32 7.05 -12.64
N LEU A 63 4.63 7.29 -13.76
CA LEU A 63 5.19 8.01 -14.90
C LEU A 63 5.67 9.41 -14.49
N PHE A 64 4.82 10.21 -13.87
CA PHE A 64 5.18 11.58 -13.49
C PHE A 64 6.27 11.64 -12.41
N VAL A 65 6.22 10.75 -11.42
CA VAL A 65 7.30 10.66 -10.40
C VAL A 65 8.62 10.30 -11.07
N GLY A 66 8.62 9.33 -11.99
CA GLY A 66 9.81 8.97 -12.75
C GLY A 66 10.35 10.13 -13.62
N MET A 67 9.47 10.87 -14.27
CA MET A 67 9.85 12.07 -15.06
C MET A 67 10.49 13.15 -14.16
N VAL A 68 9.91 13.40 -12.98
CA VAL A 68 10.46 14.37 -12.01
C VAL A 68 11.82 13.91 -11.49
N LEU A 69 11.97 12.61 -11.16
CA LEU A 69 13.27 12.05 -10.77
C LEU A 69 14.31 12.15 -11.87
N GLY A 70 13.91 11.89 -13.11
CA GLY A 70 14.79 12.06 -14.28
C GLY A 70 15.28 13.50 -14.43
N LEU A 71 14.36 14.47 -14.33
CA LEU A 71 14.70 15.90 -14.42
C LEU A 71 15.59 16.36 -13.25
N GLN A 72 15.19 16.03 -12.03
CA GLN A 72 15.90 16.44 -10.82
C GLN A 72 17.26 15.75 -10.74
N GLY A 73 17.29 14.46 -11.05
CA GLY A 73 18.53 13.67 -11.08
C GLY A 73 19.53 14.18 -12.10
N TYR A 74 19.08 14.49 -13.31
CA TYR A 74 19.93 15.08 -14.34
C TYR A 74 20.56 16.39 -13.87
N ASN A 75 19.75 17.33 -13.37
CA ASN A 75 20.26 18.61 -12.91
C ASN A 75 21.32 18.47 -11.80
N THR A 76 21.16 17.44 -10.94
CA THR A 76 22.17 17.18 -9.88
C THR A 76 23.43 16.53 -10.46
N LEU A 77 23.29 15.56 -11.36
CA LEU A 77 24.41 14.78 -11.89
C LEU A 77 25.28 15.55 -12.87
N VAL A 78 24.72 16.48 -13.64
CA VAL A 78 25.46 17.35 -14.58
C VAL A 78 26.51 18.18 -13.85
N ASP A 79 26.22 18.69 -12.66
CA ASP A 79 27.17 19.48 -11.88
C ASP A 79 28.43 18.67 -11.48
N PHE A 80 28.33 17.34 -11.47
CA PHE A 80 29.42 16.41 -11.19
C PHE A 80 30.00 15.73 -12.45
N GLY A 81 29.48 16.04 -13.66
CA GLY A 81 29.87 15.36 -14.90
C GLY A 81 29.54 13.87 -14.93
N ALA A 82 28.44 13.46 -14.25
CA ALA A 82 28.03 12.07 -14.05
C ALA A 82 26.62 11.79 -14.61
N GLU A 83 26.20 12.52 -15.64
CA GLU A 83 24.88 12.43 -16.25
C GLU A 83 24.54 11.03 -16.77
N GLU A 84 25.53 10.24 -17.15
CA GLU A 84 25.35 8.84 -17.58
C GLU A 84 24.83 7.94 -16.47
N ALA A 85 25.07 8.29 -15.17
CA ALA A 85 24.59 7.53 -14.04
C ALA A 85 23.11 7.79 -13.71
N LEU A 86 22.40 8.59 -14.51
CA LEU A 86 21.00 8.95 -14.28
C LEU A 86 20.09 7.72 -14.20
N GLY A 87 20.31 6.73 -15.10
CA GLY A 87 19.54 5.49 -15.11
C GLY A 87 19.65 4.70 -13.80
N VAL A 88 20.85 4.65 -13.24
CA VAL A 88 21.12 3.99 -11.94
C VAL A 88 20.38 4.71 -10.81
N MET A 89 20.52 6.04 -10.74
CA MET A 89 19.91 6.85 -9.69
C MET A 89 18.38 6.73 -9.71
N VAL A 90 17.73 6.84 -10.88
CA VAL A 90 16.29 6.75 -11.05
C VAL A 90 15.78 5.35 -10.66
N SER A 91 16.44 4.30 -11.17
CA SER A 91 15.99 2.92 -10.93
C SER A 91 16.13 2.51 -9.47
N LEU A 92 17.27 2.78 -8.84
CA LEU A 92 17.49 2.43 -7.43
C LEU A 92 16.54 3.21 -6.51
N SER A 93 16.34 4.51 -6.76
CA SER A 93 15.39 5.32 -5.98
C SER A 93 13.96 4.80 -6.08
N LEU A 94 13.53 4.37 -7.26
CA LEU A 94 12.19 3.83 -7.47
C LEU A 94 12.04 2.42 -6.91
N VAL A 95 12.97 1.52 -7.19
CA VAL A 95 12.82 0.10 -6.83
C VAL A 95 12.98 -0.11 -5.32
N ARG A 96 13.97 0.53 -4.70
CA ARG A 96 14.27 0.35 -3.27
C ARG A 96 13.28 1.06 -2.35
N GLU A 97 12.85 2.29 -2.71
CA GLU A 97 12.16 3.20 -1.79
C GLU A 97 10.84 3.72 -2.36
N LEU A 98 10.91 4.61 -3.36
CA LEU A 98 9.74 5.39 -3.79
C LEU A 98 8.64 4.53 -4.42
N GLY A 99 8.99 3.45 -5.13
CA GLY A 99 8.01 2.55 -5.73
C GLY A 99 7.10 1.92 -4.69
N PRO A 100 7.63 1.16 -3.73
CA PRO A 100 6.83 0.56 -2.67
C PRO A 100 6.07 1.58 -1.83
N VAL A 101 6.71 2.68 -1.40
CA VAL A 101 6.12 3.67 -0.50
C VAL A 101 5.00 4.46 -1.18
N VAL A 102 5.29 5.06 -2.35
CA VAL A 102 4.31 5.91 -3.04
C VAL A 102 3.13 5.07 -3.54
N ALA A 103 3.40 3.87 -4.09
CA ALA A 103 2.33 2.96 -4.47
C ALA A 103 1.46 2.58 -3.27
N ALA A 104 2.04 2.34 -2.07
CA ALA A 104 1.29 2.03 -0.86
C ALA A 104 0.44 3.21 -0.37
N LEU A 105 0.95 4.44 -0.43
CA LEU A 105 0.18 5.64 -0.08
C LEU A 105 -1.01 5.86 -1.01
N LEU A 106 -0.81 5.70 -2.32
CA LEU A 106 -1.89 5.78 -3.32
C LEU A 106 -2.91 4.65 -3.15
N PHE A 107 -2.42 3.44 -2.86
CA PHE A 107 -3.27 2.29 -2.57
C PHE A 107 -4.12 2.50 -1.31
N ALA A 108 -3.53 3.02 -0.22
CA ALA A 108 -4.25 3.36 1.01
C ALA A 108 -5.33 4.43 0.76
N GLY A 109 -5.00 5.46 -0.01
CA GLY A 109 -5.91 6.55 -0.36
C GLY A 109 -7.09 6.09 -1.20
N ARG A 110 -6.87 5.22 -2.19
CA ARG A 110 -7.93 4.77 -3.12
C ARG A 110 -8.56 3.44 -2.71
N ALA A 111 -7.77 2.37 -2.63
CA ALA A 111 -8.28 1.03 -2.35
C ALA A 111 -8.60 0.84 -0.87
N GLY A 112 -7.74 1.33 0.02
CA GLY A 112 -7.96 1.26 1.47
C GLY A 112 -9.23 1.99 1.89
N SER A 113 -9.43 3.22 1.43
CA SER A 113 -10.66 3.98 1.71
C SER A 113 -11.92 3.32 1.15
N ALA A 114 -11.84 2.76 -0.07
CA ALA A 114 -12.96 2.05 -0.69
C ALA A 114 -13.34 0.78 0.10
N LEU A 115 -12.36 -0.04 0.48
CA LEU A 115 -12.58 -1.23 1.32
C LEU A 115 -13.24 -0.88 2.65
N THR A 116 -12.75 0.17 3.31
CA THR A 116 -13.32 0.66 4.58
C THR A 116 -14.77 1.10 4.40
N ALA A 117 -15.05 1.86 3.34
CA ALA A 117 -16.40 2.33 3.02
C ALA A 117 -17.37 1.17 2.72
N GLU A 118 -16.94 0.19 1.92
CA GLU A 118 -17.75 -0.98 1.58
C GLU A 118 -18.12 -1.79 2.83
N ILE A 119 -17.15 -2.10 3.69
CA ILE A 119 -17.41 -2.88 4.90
C ILE A 119 -18.24 -2.09 5.90
N GLY A 120 -17.93 -0.80 6.08
CA GLY A 120 -18.71 0.09 6.95
C GLY A 120 -20.16 0.23 6.46
N LEU A 121 -20.38 0.28 5.15
CA LEU A 121 -21.73 0.29 4.57
C LEU A 121 -22.44 -1.04 4.78
N MET A 122 -21.78 -2.17 4.55
CA MET A 122 -22.36 -3.50 4.82
C MET A 122 -22.77 -3.65 6.28
N LYS A 123 -22.00 -3.06 7.21
CA LYS A 123 -22.35 -3.02 8.61
C LYS A 123 -23.54 -2.10 8.90
N ALA A 124 -23.55 -0.90 8.32
CA ALA A 124 -24.63 0.07 8.51
C ALA A 124 -25.97 -0.38 7.93
N THR A 125 -25.95 -1.24 6.92
CA THR A 125 -27.15 -1.86 6.31
C THR A 125 -27.47 -3.26 6.86
N GLU A 126 -26.85 -3.64 7.99
CA GLU A 126 -27.06 -4.91 8.70
C GLU A 126 -26.76 -6.18 7.88
N GLN A 127 -26.05 -6.06 6.76
CA GLN A 127 -25.71 -7.20 5.90
C GLN A 127 -24.80 -8.20 6.63
N LEU A 128 -23.84 -7.70 7.43
CA LEU A 128 -22.95 -8.58 8.20
C LEU A 128 -23.72 -9.36 9.27
N SER A 129 -24.61 -8.71 10.00
CA SER A 129 -25.48 -9.35 11.01
C SER A 129 -26.47 -10.34 10.39
N ALA A 130 -27.01 -10.02 9.21
CA ALA A 130 -27.86 -10.94 8.46
C ALA A 130 -27.11 -12.22 8.06
N MET A 131 -25.84 -12.12 7.68
CA MET A 131 -25.01 -13.30 7.40
C MET A 131 -24.81 -14.17 8.65
N GLU A 132 -24.54 -13.56 9.79
CA GLU A 132 -24.40 -14.28 11.08
C GLU A 132 -25.68 -15.02 11.46
N MET A 133 -26.86 -14.39 11.28
CA MET A 133 -28.15 -15.05 11.50
C MET A 133 -28.40 -16.25 10.58
N MET A 134 -27.79 -16.24 9.40
CA MET A 134 -27.83 -17.37 8.46
C MET A 134 -26.70 -18.40 8.71
N ALA A 135 -25.99 -18.30 9.83
CA ALA A 135 -24.83 -19.14 10.18
C ALA A 135 -23.68 -19.06 9.14
N ILE A 136 -23.54 -17.92 8.46
CA ILE A 136 -22.44 -17.65 7.54
C ILE A 136 -21.45 -16.74 8.26
N ASP A 137 -20.19 -17.18 8.37
CA ASP A 137 -19.12 -16.36 8.96
C ASP A 137 -18.79 -15.17 8.04
N PRO A 138 -19.06 -13.90 8.45
CA PRO A 138 -18.78 -12.73 7.64
C PRO A 138 -17.29 -12.47 7.50
N ILE A 139 -16.46 -12.84 8.48
CA ILE A 139 -15.01 -12.64 8.44
C ILE A 139 -14.43 -13.50 7.33
N GLY A 140 -14.70 -14.81 7.35
CA GLY A 140 -14.23 -15.74 6.32
C GLY A 140 -14.81 -15.46 4.94
N ARG A 141 -16.06 -15.00 4.84
CA ARG A 141 -16.74 -14.80 3.53
C ARG A 141 -16.47 -13.44 2.90
N VAL A 142 -16.30 -12.37 3.70
CA VAL A 142 -16.21 -10.99 3.24
C VAL A 142 -14.81 -10.41 3.43
N LEU A 143 -14.24 -10.51 4.64
CA LEU A 143 -12.98 -9.85 4.98
C LEU A 143 -11.77 -10.59 4.43
N THR A 144 -11.72 -11.92 4.59
CA THR A 144 -10.57 -12.74 4.17
C THR A 144 -10.26 -12.63 2.67
N PRO A 145 -11.22 -12.74 1.72
CA PRO A 145 -10.91 -12.58 0.30
C PRO A 145 -10.43 -11.16 -0.04
N ARG A 146 -10.95 -10.13 0.65
CA ARG A 146 -10.49 -8.74 0.47
C ARG A 146 -9.06 -8.55 0.98
N PHE A 147 -8.73 -9.18 2.11
CA PHE A 147 -7.37 -9.17 2.65
C PHE A 147 -6.37 -9.79 1.66
N LEU A 148 -6.66 -10.98 1.15
CA LEU A 148 -5.81 -11.64 0.16
C LEU A 148 -5.69 -10.86 -1.14
N ALA A 149 -6.78 -10.24 -1.60
CA ALA A 149 -6.76 -9.40 -2.78
C ALA A 149 -5.82 -8.20 -2.61
N GLY A 150 -5.87 -7.50 -1.47
CA GLY A 150 -4.96 -6.39 -1.17
C GLY A 150 -3.52 -6.84 -1.03
N PHE A 151 -3.29 -7.94 -0.31
CA PHE A 151 -1.98 -8.56 -0.14
C PHE A 151 -1.29 -8.90 -1.47
N ILE A 152 -2.03 -9.47 -2.42
CA ILE A 152 -1.49 -9.86 -3.74
C ILE A 152 -1.37 -8.64 -4.66
N SER A 153 -2.35 -7.74 -4.64
CA SER A 153 -2.38 -6.60 -5.56
C SER A 153 -1.28 -5.58 -5.26
N MET A 154 -0.93 -5.38 -3.98
CA MET A 154 0.01 -4.33 -3.59
C MET A 154 1.42 -4.51 -4.19
N PRO A 155 2.09 -5.68 -4.11
CA PRO A 155 3.39 -5.88 -4.74
C PRO A 155 3.36 -5.72 -6.26
N LEU A 156 2.27 -6.16 -6.91
CA LEU A 156 2.11 -6.01 -8.35
C LEU A 156 1.97 -4.53 -8.75
N LEU A 157 1.21 -3.76 -7.99
CA LEU A 157 1.05 -2.32 -8.22
C LEU A 157 2.36 -1.56 -7.99
N ALA A 158 3.14 -1.93 -6.96
CA ALA A 158 4.44 -1.33 -6.69
C ALA A 158 5.45 -1.65 -7.81
N ALA A 159 5.47 -2.87 -8.30
CA ALA A 159 6.31 -3.26 -9.43
C ALA A 159 5.95 -2.49 -10.72
N LEU A 160 4.66 -2.34 -11.01
CA LEU A 160 4.20 -1.56 -12.15
C LEU A 160 4.52 -0.06 -12.00
N PHE A 161 4.38 0.49 -10.80
CA PHE A 161 4.76 1.87 -10.50
C PHE A 161 6.25 2.10 -10.79
N SER A 162 7.12 1.22 -10.28
CA SER A 162 8.58 1.32 -10.49
C SER A 162 8.95 1.16 -11.97
N ALA A 163 8.38 0.18 -12.65
CA ALA A 163 8.66 -0.06 -14.06
C ALA A 163 8.28 1.16 -14.93
N VAL A 164 7.07 1.69 -14.77
CA VAL A 164 6.60 2.87 -15.50
C VAL A 164 7.37 4.12 -15.08
N GLY A 165 7.76 4.23 -13.82
CA GLY A 165 8.59 5.32 -13.33
C GLY A 165 9.99 5.34 -13.98
N VAL A 166 10.65 4.18 -14.10
CA VAL A 166 11.94 4.07 -14.81
C VAL A 166 11.80 4.49 -16.28
N MET A 167 10.70 4.08 -16.95
CA MET A 167 10.42 4.53 -18.32
C MET A 167 10.19 6.04 -18.39
N GLY A 168 9.49 6.63 -17.41
CA GLY A 168 9.31 8.08 -17.28
C GLY A 168 10.64 8.84 -17.13
N GLY A 169 11.54 8.30 -16.30
CA GLY A 169 12.90 8.82 -16.12
C GLY A 169 13.72 8.75 -17.41
N ALA A 170 13.65 7.63 -18.14
CA ALA A 170 14.30 7.47 -19.45
C ALA A 170 13.75 8.46 -20.48
N PHE A 171 12.44 8.64 -20.53
CA PHE A 171 11.81 9.59 -21.46
C PHE A 171 12.33 11.02 -21.27
N VAL A 172 12.50 11.47 -20.04
CA VAL A 172 13.06 12.80 -19.72
C VAL A 172 14.57 12.81 -19.93
N GLY A 173 15.31 11.85 -19.36
CA GLY A 173 16.76 11.82 -19.41
C GLY A 173 17.31 11.67 -20.83
N SER A 174 16.90 10.64 -21.53
CA SER A 174 17.39 10.36 -22.89
C SER A 174 16.60 11.12 -23.94
N GLY A 175 15.26 11.22 -23.80
CA GLY A 175 14.42 11.84 -24.82
C GLY A 175 14.47 13.36 -24.84
N LEU A 176 14.59 14.04 -23.70
CA LEU A 176 14.53 15.50 -23.61
C LEU A 176 15.87 16.15 -23.27
N LEU A 177 16.69 15.51 -22.42
CA LEU A 177 17.93 16.09 -21.87
C LEU A 177 19.19 15.57 -22.58
N GLY A 178 19.07 14.60 -23.49
CA GLY A 178 20.16 14.15 -24.35
C GLY A 178 21.15 13.20 -23.70
N VAL A 179 20.81 12.57 -22.57
CA VAL A 179 21.61 11.49 -22.00
C VAL A 179 21.62 10.31 -22.98
N ASP A 180 22.77 9.69 -23.17
CA ASP A 180 22.87 8.54 -24.08
C ASP A 180 21.95 7.40 -23.60
N GLU A 181 21.05 6.96 -24.49
CA GLU A 181 20.07 5.91 -24.16
C GLU A 181 20.76 4.59 -23.85
N GLY A 182 21.84 4.27 -24.57
CA GLY A 182 22.64 3.08 -24.33
C GLY A 182 23.29 3.09 -22.95
N ALA A 183 23.85 4.23 -22.54
CA ALA A 183 24.43 4.41 -21.20
C ALA A 183 23.37 4.31 -20.12
N TYR A 184 22.20 4.95 -20.29
CA TYR A 184 21.10 4.89 -19.33
C TYR A 184 20.71 3.44 -18.98
N TRP A 185 20.42 2.63 -20.00
CA TRP A 185 19.98 1.25 -19.78
C TRP A 185 21.11 0.30 -19.37
N SER A 186 22.30 0.43 -19.95
CA SER A 186 23.42 -0.47 -19.64
C SER A 186 23.95 -0.28 -18.22
N GLN A 187 24.11 0.96 -17.77
CA GLN A 187 24.55 1.24 -16.41
C GLN A 187 23.50 0.86 -15.37
N MET A 188 22.21 1.10 -15.66
CA MET A 188 21.11 0.63 -14.82
C MET A 188 21.15 -0.89 -14.64
N GLN A 189 21.26 -1.66 -15.75
CA GLN A 189 21.29 -3.12 -15.68
C GLN A 189 22.53 -3.66 -14.97
N ALA A 190 23.67 -2.98 -15.07
CA ALA A 190 24.90 -3.37 -14.40
C ALA A 190 24.88 -3.09 -12.88
N SER A 191 24.09 -2.11 -12.44
CA SER A 191 24.11 -1.62 -11.06
C SER A 191 22.94 -2.09 -10.20
N VAL A 192 21.81 -2.48 -10.82
CA VAL A 192 20.63 -2.96 -10.09
C VAL A 192 20.78 -4.46 -9.82
N ASP A 193 20.89 -4.83 -8.54
CA ASP A 193 20.93 -6.23 -8.12
C ASP A 193 19.51 -6.78 -7.89
N LEU A 194 19.30 -8.05 -8.34
CA LEU A 194 18.01 -8.69 -8.18
C LEU A 194 17.68 -8.97 -6.71
N TYR A 195 18.68 -9.37 -5.92
CA TYR A 195 18.48 -9.77 -4.53
C TYR A 195 18.49 -8.58 -3.59
N ASP A 196 19.47 -7.67 -3.74
CA ASP A 196 19.63 -6.56 -2.81
C ASP A 196 18.70 -5.39 -3.09
N ASP A 197 18.20 -5.23 -4.33
CA ASP A 197 17.35 -4.10 -4.71
C ASP A 197 15.91 -4.52 -4.93
N ILE A 198 15.67 -5.42 -5.90
CA ILE A 198 14.30 -5.78 -6.32
C ILE A 198 13.61 -6.57 -5.21
N LEU A 199 14.27 -7.57 -4.61
CA LEU A 199 13.66 -8.39 -3.57
C LEU A 199 13.32 -7.55 -2.32
N ASN A 200 14.18 -6.62 -1.94
CA ASN A 200 13.93 -5.71 -0.83
C ASN A 200 12.71 -4.81 -1.09
N GLY A 201 12.57 -4.25 -2.29
CA GLY A 201 11.39 -3.51 -2.69
C GLY A 201 10.11 -4.35 -2.68
N VAL A 202 10.19 -5.62 -3.13
CA VAL A 202 9.07 -6.57 -3.08
C VAL A 202 8.69 -6.89 -1.63
N ILE A 203 9.64 -7.15 -0.75
CA ILE A 203 9.36 -7.42 0.67
C ILE A 203 8.68 -6.22 1.33
N LYS A 204 9.18 -4.99 1.11
CA LYS A 204 8.53 -3.77 1.59
C LYS A 204 7.08 -3.68 1.11
N SER A 205 6.84 -3.90 -0.18
CA SER A 205 5.49 -3.82 -0.76
C SER A 205 4.53 -4.88 -0.21
N ILE A 206 5.03 -6.08 0.09
CA ILE A 206 4.27 -7.15 0.77
C ILE A 206 3.86 -6.70 2.18
N VAL A 207 4.81 -6.18 2.97
CA VAL A 207 4.52 -5.71 4.33
C VAL A 207 3.50 -4.56 4.30
N PHE A 208 3.66 -3.60 3.40
CA PHE A 208 2.70 -2.51 3.24
C PHE A 208 1.32 -3.01 2.79
N GLY A 209 1.27 -4.00 1.90
CA GLY A 209 0.02 -4.65 1.49
C GLY A 209 -0.73 -5.29 2.66
N VAL A 210 -0.03 -6.02 3.52
CA VAL A 210 -0.60 -6.60 4.74
C VAL A 210 -1.14 -5.52 5.65
N VAL A 211 -0.32 -4.51 5.97
CA VAL A 211 -0.65 -3.50 6.99
C VAL A 211 -1.78 -2.58 6.51
N VAL A 212 -1.71 -2.07 5.29
CA VAL A 212 -2.75 -1.18 4.74
C VAL A 212 -4.09 -1.89 4.64
N THR A 213 -4.09 -3.12 4.13
CA THR A 213 -5.33 -3.87 3.98
C THR A 213 -5.91 -4.26 5.35
N TRP A 214 -5.08 -4.66 6.30
CA TRP A 214 -5.51 -4.93 7.68
C TRP A 214 -6.15 -3.70 8.33
N ILE A 215 -5.50 -2.53 8.26
CA ILE A 215 -6.03 -1.27 8.80
C ILE A 215 -7.38 -0.94 8.14
N ALA A 216 -7.47 -1.05 6.81
CA ALA A 216 -8.69 -0.75 6.08
C ALA A 216 -9.87 -1.65 6.49
N LEU A 217 -9.63 -2.95 6.60
CA LEU A 217 -10.63 -3.93 7.03
C LEU A 217 -11.07 -3.70 8.47
N PHE A 218 -10.11 -3.42 9.35
CA PHE A 218 -10.41 -3.15 10.76
C PHE A 218 -11.21 -1.84 10.93
N GLU A 219 -10.80 -0.74 10.31
CA GLU A 219 -11.51 0.53 10.42
C GLU A 219 -12.94 0.43 9.87
N GLY A 220 -13.15 -0.33 8.78
CA GLY A 220 -14.48 -0.58 8.25
C GLY A 220 -15.34 -1.44 9.16
N TYR A 221 -14.77 -2.50 9.72
CA TYR A 221 -15.48 -3.43 10.63
C TYR A 221 -15.79 -2.80 11.98
N ASP A 222 -14.87 -1.99 12.54
CA ASP A 222 -15.03 -1.27 13.83
C ASP A 222 -15.83 0.05 13.67
N ALA A 223 -16.23 0.42 12.45
CA ALA A 223 -16.97 1.66 12.19
C ALA A 223 -18.32 1.68 12.92
N ILE A 224 -18.74 2.88 13.37
CA ILE A 224 -20.10 3.11 13.84
C ILE A 224 -21.04 2.97 12.64
N PRO A 225 -22.16 2.20 12.74
CA PRO A 225 -23.05 1.92 11.62
C PRO A 225 -23.92 3.13 11.22
N THR A 226 -23.29 4.24 10.87
CA THR A 226 -23.91 5.48 10.40
C THR A 226 -23.10 6.06 9.24
N SER A 227 -23.71 6.86 8.39
CA SER A 227 -23.01 7.51 7.27
C SER A 227 -21.82 8.34 7.73
N GLU A 228 -21.97 9.07 8.85
CA GLU A 228 -20.90 9.85 9.45
C GLU A 228 -19.78 8.95 10.02
N GLY A 229 -20.16 7.83 10.66
CA GLY A 229 -19.21 6.85 11.19
C GLY A 229 -18.36 6.22 10.10
N VAL A 230 -18.94 5.86 8.96
CA VAL A 230 -18.25 5.33 7.79
C VAL A 230 -17.31 6.39 7.21
N SER A 231 -17.75 7.63 7.04
CA SER A 231 -16.91 8.73 6.55
C SER A 231 -15.70 8.98 7.45
N ARG A 232 -15.90 8.98 8.78
CA ARG A 232 -14.79 9.10 9.74
C ARG A 232 -13.83 7.89 9.68
N ALA A 233 -14.36 6.69 9.48
CA ALA A 233 -13.53 5.48 9.36
C ALA A 233 -12.65 5.52 8.12
N THR A 234 -13.18 5.97 6.96
CA THR A 234 -12.37 6.11 5.73
C THR A 234 -11.23 7.11 5.90
N THR A 235 -11.48 8.24 6.55
CA THR A 235 -10.44 9.22 6.86
C THR A 235 -9.37 8.63 7.78
N ARG A 236 -9.78 7.91 8.84
CA ARG A 236 -8.83 7.24 9.75
C ARG A 236 -8.01 6.18 9.04
N THR A 237 -8.60 5.42 8.13
CA THR A 237 -7.88 4.44 7.31
C THR A 237 -6.71 5.08 6.57
N VAL A 238 -6.94 6.17 5.86
CA VAL A 238 -5.89 6.85 5.11
C VAL A 238 -4.79 7.37 6.05
N VAL A 239 -5.18 8.04 7.14
CA VAL A 239 -4.22 8.61 8.10
C VAL A 239 -3.39 7.52 8.78
N HIS A 240 -4.04 6.48 9.35
CA HIS A 240 -3.32 5.41 10.06
C HIS A 240 -2.44 4.60 9.10
N SER A 241 -2.93 4.31 7.89
CA SER A 241 -2.14 3.60 6.87
C SER A 241 -0.93 4.42 6.44
N SER A 242 -1.08 5.72 6.18
CA SER A 242 0.04 6.58 5.79
C SER A 242 1.11 6.68 6.87
N LEU A 243 0.71 6.84 8.13
CA LEU A 243 1.66 6.86 9.26
C LEU A 243 2.36 5.51 9.43
N ALA A 244 1.61 4.40 9.29
CA ALA A 244 2.18 3.06 9.38
C ALA A 244 3.15 2.77 8.23
N ILE A 245 2.82 3.17 6.99
CA ILE A 245 3.72 3.03 5.83
C ILE A 245 5.03 3.76 6.08
N LEU A 246 4.98 5.05 6.43
CA LEU A 246 6.18 5.86 6.64
C LEU A 246 7.04 5.37 7.81
N GLY A 247 6.39 4.96 8.92
CA GLY A 247 7.11 4.40 10.07
C GLY A 247 7.75 3.04 9.78
N LEU A 248 7.03 2.15 9.10
CA LEU A 248 7.55 0.84 8.70
C LEU A 248 8.62 0.95 7.62
N ASP A 249 8.49 1.89 6.69
CA ASP A 249 9.50 2.13 5.67
C ASP A 249 10.85 2.45 6.30
N PHE A 250 10.88 3.41 7.23
CA PHE A 250 12.10 3.74 7.95
C PHE A 250 12.72 2.52 8.67
N ILE A 251 11.87 1.73 9.35
CA ILE A 251 12.34 0.54 10.08
C ILE A 251 12.87 -0.52 9.11
N LEU A 252 12.14 -0.79 8.03
CA LEU A 252 12.55 -1.79 7.04
C LEU A 252 13.83 -1.38 6.32
N THR A 253 13.94 -0.11 5.92
CA THR A 253 15.17 0.42 5.32
C THR A 253 16.36 0.28 6.27
N ALA A 254 16.20 0.63 7.54
CA ALA A 254 17.28 0.52 8.54
C ALA A 254 17.72 -0.94 8.86
N ILE A 255 16.86 -1.93 8.58
CA ILE A 255 17.19 -3.35 8.78
C ILE A 255 17.79 -3.97 7.51
N MET A 256 17.37 -3.49 6.32
CA MET A 256 17.72 -4.07 5.03
C MET A 256 18.99 -3.46 4.42
N PHE A 257 19.33 -2.24 4.80
CA PHE A 257 20.52 -1.49 4.35
C PHE A 257 21.34 -0.97 5.53
#